data_50c409562bf2b549bf37463dcbd32c60
#
_entry.id   50c409562bf2b549bf37463dcbd32c60
#
_cell.length_a   1.000
_cell.length_b   1.000
_cell.length_c   1.000
_cell.angle_alpha   90.00
_cell.angle_beta   90.00
_cell.angle_gamma   90.00
#
_symmetry.space_group_name_H-M   'P 1'
#
loop_
_entity.id
_entity.type
_entity.pdbx_description
1 polymer ?
#
loop_
_entity_poly.entity_id
_entity_poly.type
_entity_poly.pdbx_seq_one_letter_code
_entity_poly.pdbx_strand_id
1 'polypeptide(L)'
;MDSTDEREENMKLKNLLCIIAAAVLVGCAPVHPTSQQQKGSQNSILKIGDPQFTAGIDPAKDWEGWFTIRFGIGETLFRLTNDFHVEPWLASSYKKIDDQTWEIHLKDKLTFSNGKPVNSDAVIASLQRVGENHKSAEIFKTATYTANDSRTFTVHTEKPSPQFIHELVDSKTAIVDVTSKDKIIGTGPYEVKEFKPNDSISLTASTHYWGGNASIKEVHYQLIPDQKTLELAIKSKEVDGGVDLNDDVADSLKKDSSVQVYNQSSTRTYHLELNKARLQDKKVRQAILYAIDKKELTQDFLKGHVTPADGAFLDSSIYSSGTFANKQYQPEMTKKLLEEAGYKTKNADGILVNAQNEPLQIVLKTYKRLANEKIATALQQQLKKVGIDLKIDIQETVDGFNQLDYDIALASSLTLATGDPYYFLNAALSSDGALNYVKNSDQWLDEKISALAHEEDADKLPSEVAKIQDYAKDEAVVYYIGFVNLHAAMNNSIHHFELSPSDIYQVTNKLVKD
;
A
#
# COMPACT_ATOMS: atom_id res chain seq x y z
N MET A 1 -5.93 -70.28 39.63
CA MET A 1 -7.30 -70.22 40.18
C MET A 1 -8.01 -69.32 39.24
N ASP A 2 -8.47 -69.90 38.29
CA ASP A 2 -9.86 -70.36 38.00
C ASP A 2 -10.66 -69.16 37.57
N SER A 3 -11.06 -69.14 36.41
CA SER A 3 -11.87 -69.98 35.52
C SER A 3 -13.06 -69.17 35.11
N THR A 4 -13.16 -68.99 33.83
CA THR A 4 -14.24 -69.63 33.04
C THR A 4 -15.59 -68.92 33.25
N ASP A 5 -16.44 -68.70 32.32
CA ASP A 5 -16.72 -69.33 31.04
C ASP A 5 -17.80 -68.50 30.35
N GLU A 6 -17.66 -68.35 29.09
CA GLU A 6 -18.49 -68.95 28.02
C GLU A 6 -19.88 -68.32 27.84
N ARG A 7 -20.07 -67.77 26.68
CA ARG A 7 -20.64 -68.33 25.43
C ARG A 7 -22.14 -68.16 25.31
N GLU A 8 -22.42 -67.61 24.17
CA GLU A 8 -23.34 -68.12 23.13
C GLU A 8 -24.79 -68.07 23.49
N GLU A 9 -25.67 -67.68 22.65
CA GLU A 9 -26.12 -68.13 21.32
C GLU A 9 -27.07 -67.10 20.73
N ASN A 10 -26.87 -66.65 19.52
CA ASN A 10 -27.29 -67.24 18.27
C ASN A 10 -28.79 -67.39 18.02
N MET A 11 -29.17 -66.63 17.03
CA MET A 11 -29.79 -67.13 15.80
C MET A 11 -31.34 -67.28 15.73
N LYS A 12 -31.78 -66.78 14.61
CA LYS A 12 -32.91 -67.23 13.74
C LYS A 12 -34.21 -66.51 13.92
N LEU A 13 -34.94 -66.19 12.93
CA LEU A 13 -34.97 -66.37 11.50
C LEU A 13 -36.28 -65.86 10.93
N LYS A 14 -36.21 -65.28 9.75
CA LYS A 14 -37.15 -65.46 8.64
C LYS A 14 -38.57 -64.84 8.65
N ASN A 15 -38.68 -64.01 7.61
CA ASN A 15 -39.73 -64.00 6.57
C ASN A 15 -41.21 -63.91 6.96
N LEU A 16 -41.86 -62.87 6.46
CA LEU A 16 -42.99 -63.09 5.56
C LEU A 16 -43.22 -61.94 4.59
N LEU A 17 -43.14 -62.24 3.30
CA LEU A 17 -43.76 -61.46 2.23
C LEU A 17 -45.27 -61.43 2.34
N CYS A 18 -45.89 -60.29 2.02
CA CYS A 18 -47.22 -60.30 1.36
C CYS A 18 -47.31 -59.08 0.42
N ILE A 19 -47.48 -59.38 -0.83
CA ILE A 19 -47.82 -58.56 -1.98
C ILE A 19 -49.30 -58.28 -1.95
N ILE A 20 -49.77 -57.04 -2.19
CA ILE A 20 -51.06 -56.80 -2.90
C ILE A 20 -50.87 -55.49 -3.71
N ALA A 21 -51.18 -55.63 -4.99
CA ALA A 21 -51.15 -54.60 -6.04
C ALA A 21 -52.52 -53.89 -6.22
N ALA A 22 -52.44 -52.80 -6.97
CA ALA A 22 -53.46 -52.04 -7.74
C ALA A 22 -54.11 -50.87 -6.97
N ALA A 23 -54.11 -49.66 -7.51
CA ALA A 23 -54.67 -49.24 -8.78
C ALA A 23 -54.20 -47.81 -9.17
N VAL A 24 -54.03 -47.61 -10.45
CA VAL A 24 -53.73 -46.39 -11.18
C VAL A 24 -54.87 -45.40 -11.13
N LEU A 25 -54.59 -44.11 -10.84
CA LEU A 25 -55.36 -42.98 -11.30
C LEU A 25 -54.43 -41.80 -11.68
N VAL A 26 -54.43 -41.49 -12.96
CA VAL A 26 -53.74 -40.39 -13.60
C VAL A 26 -54.39 -39.07 -13.18
N GLY A 27 -53.57 -38.17 -12.62
CA GLY A 27 -53.94 -36.77 -12.42
C GLY A 27 -52.76 -35.88 -12.81
N CYS A 28 -52.83 -35.29 -14.01
CA CYS A 28 -51.89 -34.25 -14.46
C CYS A 28 -52.08 -32.98 -13.61
N ALA A 29 -51.07 -32.62 -12.82
CA ALA A 29 -50.91 -31.27 -12.31
C ALA A 29 -49.55 -30.73 -12.75
N PRO A 30 -49.40 -29.41 -13.10
CA PRO A 30 -48.19 -28.87 -13.65
C PRO A 30 -47.05 -28.85 -12.65
N VAL A 31 -45.92 -29.39 -13.04
CA VAL A 31 -44.68 -29.32 -12.29
C VAL A 31 -44.19 -27.87 -12.34
N HIS A 32 -44.35 -27.14 -11.24
CA HIS A 32 -43.59 -25.94 -10.99
C HIS A 32 -42.14 -26.36 -10.74
N PRO A 33 -41.15 -25.69 -11.38
CA PRO A 33 -39.77 -25.96 -11.03
C PRO A 33 -39.55 -25.53 -9.57
N THR A 34 -39.25 -26.51 -8.76
CA THR A 34 -38.79 -26.28 -7.38
C THR A 34 -37.55 -25.41 -7.48
N SER A 35 -37.65 -24.14 -7.07
CA SER A 35 -36.52 -23.31 -6.78
C SER A 35 -35.62 -24.10 -5.83
N GLN A 36 -34.43 -24.43 -6.27
CA GLN A 36 -33.36 -24.85 -5.37
C GLN A 36 -33.21 -23.72 -4.35
N GLN A 37 -33.72 -23.91 -3.18
CA GLN A 37 -33.31 -23.14 -2.02
C GLN A 37 -31.81 -23.33 -1.92
N GLN A 38 -31.05 -22.29 -2.31
CA GLN A 38 -29.70 -22.13 -1.86
C GLN A 38 -29.70 -22.33 -0.35
N LYS A 39 -29.09 -23.42 0.10
CA LYS A 39 -28.71 -23.57 1.50
C LYS A 39 -27.91 -22.35 1.85
N GLY A 40 -28.50 -21.40 2.55
CA GLY A 40 -27.82 -20.27 3.11
C GLY A 40 -26.61 -20.77 3.89
N SER A 41 -25.44 -20.33 3.51
CA SER A 41 -24.21 -20.69 4.20
C SER A 41 -24.33 -20.24 5.65
N GLN A 42 -24.32 -21.19 6.55
CA GLN A 42 -24.19 -20.93 7.98
C GLN A 42 -22.83 -20.26 8.21
N ASN A 43 -22.86 -19.04 8.80
CA ASN A 43 -21.73 -18.29 9.37
C ASN A 43 -20.38 -18.51 8.66
N SER A 44 -20.20 -17.87 7.50
CA SER A 44 -18.87 -17.82 6.90
C SER A 44 -18.02 -16.83 7.70
N ILE A 45 -17.06 -17.35 8.44
CA ILE A 45 -16.01 -16.56 9.12
C ILE A 45 -14.81 -16.54 8.19
N LEU A 46 -14.30 -15.35 7.89
CA LEU A 46 -13.03 -15.15 7.19
C LEU A 46 -11.93 -14.93 8.23
N LYS A 47 -10.88 -15.74 8.18
CA LYS A 47 -9.71 -15.61 9.04
C LYS A 47 -8.50 -15.19 8.23
N ILE A 48 -7.87 -14.09 8.61
CA ILE A 48 -6.68 -13.54 7.93
C ILE A 48 -5.54 -13.43 8.95
N GLY A 49 -4.37 -13.95 8.58
CA GLY A 49 -3.12 -13.74 9.31
C GLY A 49 -2.39 -12.52 8.75
N ASP A 50 -1.84 -11.69 9.62
CA ASP A 50 -1.06 -10.50 9.27
C ASP A 50 0.21 -10.48 10.12
N PRO A 51 1.42 -10.35 9.55
CA PRO A 51 2.66 -10.26 10.31
C PRO A 51 2.85 -8.91 11.00
N GLN A 52 2.02 -7.92 10.65
CA GLN A 52 2.01 -6.60 11.26
C GLN A 52 0.62 -6.30 11.81
N PHE A 53 0.56 -5.59 12.94
CA PHE A 53 -0.70 -5.22 13.55
C PHE A 53 -0.58 -3.86 14.25
N THR A 54 -1.73 -3.32 14.66
CA THR A 54 -1.82 -1.97 15.22
C THR A 54 -2.14 -1.99 16.72
N ALA A 55 -1.68 -0.94 17.42
CA ALA A 55 -2.06 -0.68 18.80
C ALA A 55 -3.45 -0.03 18.92
N GLY A 56 -4.01 0.50 17.83
CA GLY A 56 -5.31 1.16 17.80
C GLY A 56 -5.92 1.19 16.41
N ILE A 57 -7.16 1.67 16.34
CA ILE A 57 -7.96 1.79 15.12
C ILE A 57 -8.64 3.16 15.04
N ASP A 58 -8.09 4.17 15.69
CA ASP A 58 -8.63 5.53 15.67
C ASP A 58 -8.00 6.33 14.53
N PRO A 59 -8.74 6.68 13.45
CA PRO A 59 -8.15 7.35 12.30
C PRO A 59 -7.50 8.70 12.63
N ALA A 60 -7.89 9.34 13.72
CA ALA A 60 -7.28 10.59 14.16
C ALA A 60 -5.96 10.40 14.94
N LYS A 61 -5.36 9.21 14.94
CA LYS A 61 -4.11 8.92 15.64
C LYS A 61 -3.10 8.22 14.72
N ASP A 62 -1.92 8.78 14.64
CA ASP A 62 -0.75 8.24 13.91
C ASP A 62 -1.15 7.57 12.57
N TRP A 63 -0.96 6.27 12.42
CA TRP A 63 -1.39 5.51 11.21
C TRP A 63 -2.59 4.59 11.45
N GLU A 64 -3.29 4.72 12.56
CA GLU A 64 -4.39 3.82 12.89
C GLU A 64 -5.53 3.88 11.86
N GLY A 65 -5.68 5.02 11.15
CA GLY A 65 -6.62 5.17 10.04
C GLY A 65 -6.40 4.18 8.88
N TRP A 66 -5.15 3.80 8.64
CA TRP A 66 -4.81 2.76 7.67
C TRP A 66 -5.55 1.45 7.99
N PHE A 67 -5.46 1.00 9.24
CA PHE A 67 -6.12 -0.22 9.69
C PHE A 67 -7.64 -0.07 9.76
N THR A 68 -8.14 1.13 10.07
CA THR A 68 -9.59 1.41 10.07
C THR A 68 -10.21 1.13 8.71
N ILE A 69 -9.54 1.56 7.62
CA ILE A 69 -10.01 1.29 6.26
C ILE A 69 -9.71 -0.16 5.86
N ARG A 70 -8.50 -0.67 6.13
CA ARG A 70 -8.08 -2.03 5.79
C ARG A 70 -9.02 -3.09 6.34
N PHE A 71 -9.50 -2.89 7.56
CA PHE A 71 -10.46 -3.78 8.22
C PHE A 71 -11.92 -3.56 7.78
N GLY A 72 -12.19 -2.61 6.88
CA GLY A 72 -13.56 -2.32 6.43
C GLY A 72 -14.44 -1.68 7.49
N ILE A 73 -13.86 -0.97 8.47
CA ILE A 73 -14.57 -0.29 9.56
C ILE A 73 -15.03 1.09 9.13
N GLY A 74 -14.15 1.86 8.49
CA GLY A 74 -14.39 3.25 8.09
C GLY A 74 -14.06 3.48 6.62
N GLU A 75 -14.60 4.57 6.09
CA GLU A 75 -14.42 5.02 4.71
C GLU A 75 -14.14 6.52 4.70
N THR A 76 -13.37 6.97 3.69
CA THR A 76 -13.10 8.38 3.44
C THR A 76 -14.14 8.97 2.49
N LEU A 77 -14.15 10.29 2.32
CA LEU A 77 -15.06 10.95 1.39
C LEU A 77 -14.76 10.58 -0.07
N PHE A 78 -13.49 10.43 -0.39
CA PHE A 78 -12.99 10.00 -1.69
C PHE A 78 -11.98 8.87 -1.49
N ARG A 79 -11.68 8.11 -2.54
CA ARG A 79 -10.68 7.05 -2.52
C ARG A 79 -9.88 7.04 -3.82
N LEU A 80 -8.80 6.27 -3.84
CA LEU A 80 -8.01 6.06 -5.06
C LEU A 80 -8.49 4.84 -5.83
N THR A 81 -8.56 4.98 -7.15
CA THR A 81 -8.60 3.84 -8.07
C THR A 81 -7.22 3.15 -8.13
N ASN A 82 -7.12 2.00 -8.79
CA ASN A 82 -5.85 1.30 -8.94
C ASN A 82 -4.84 2.03 -9.84
N ASP A 83 -5.28 3.01 -10.62
CA ASP A 83 -4.46 3.93 -11.44
C ASP A 83 -4.29 5.32 -10.80
N PHE A 84 -4.66 5.42 -9.51
CA PHE A 84 -4.46 6.58 -8.63
C PHE A 84 -5.28 7.84 -8.98
N HIS A 85 -6.38 7.70 -9.70
CA HIS A 85 -7.36 8.77 -9.78
C HIS A 85 -8.17 8.84 -8.49
N VAL A 86 -8.53 10.07 -8.10
CA VAL A 86 -9.46 10.30 -7.00
C VAL A 86 -10.88 10.04 -7.49
N GLU A 87 -11.59 9.12 -6.83
CA GLU A 87 -13.00 8.84 -7.12
C GLU A 87 -13.89 9.05 -5.88
N PRO A 88 -15.18 9.41 -6.07
CA PRO A 88 -16.14 9.54 -4.98
C PRO A 88 -16.36 8.23 -4.21
N TRP A 89 -16.29 8.28 -2.85
CA TRP A 89 -16.61 7.13 -1.99
C TRP A 89 -17.83 7.42 -1.12
N LEU A 90 -17.73 8.13 0.01
CA LEU A 90 -18.89 8.65 0.75
C LEU A 90 -19.45 9.92 0.10
N ALA A 91 -18.61 10.74 -0.48
CA ALA A 91 -19.07 11.83 -1.34
C ALA A 91 -19.67 11.31 -2.65
N SER A 92 -20.58 12.04 -3.25
CA SER A 92 -21.09 11.83 -4.60
C SER A 92 -20.34 12.69 -5.61
N SER A 93 -19.90 13.88 -5.20
CA SER A 93 -19.15 14.83 -6.02
C SER A 93 -18.51 15.92 -5.14
N TYR A 94 -17.70 16.74 -5.78
CA TYR A 94 -17.19 17.99 -5.21
C TYR A 94 -17.18 19.09 -6.26
N LYS A 95 -17.06 20.33 -5.78
CA LYS A 95 -16.85 21.50 -6.61
C LYS A 95 -15.79 22.40 -5.97
N LYS A 96 -14.70 22.65 -6.69
CA LYS A 96 -13.74 23.67 -6.33
C LYS A 96 -14.36 25.04 -6.63
N ILE A 97 -14.50 25.90 -5.63
CA ILE A 97 -15.02 27.28 -5.78
C ILE A 97 -13.85 28.21 -6.09
N ASP A 98 -12.77 28.08 -5.32
CA ASP A 98 -11.48 28.74 -5.49
C ASP A 98 -10.38 27.89 -4.82
N ASP A 99 -9.14 28.39 -4.73
CA ASP A 99 -7.99 27.64 -4.18
C ASP A 99 -8.08 27.36 -2.69
N GLN A 100 -9.03 27.98 -1.99
CA GLN A 100 -9.23 27.78 -0.55
C GLN A 100 -10.61 27.19 -0.23
N THR A 101 -11.54 27.15 -1.20
CA THR A 101 -12.95 26.85 -0.93
C THR A 101 -13.44 25.69 -1.77
N TRP A 102 -13.96 24.67 -1.10
CA TRP A 102 -14.45 23.44 -1.70
C TRP A 102 -15.86 23.13 -1.20
N GLU A 103 -16.77 22.85 -2.12
CA GLU A 103 -18.12 22.36 -1.81
C GLU A 103 -18.16 20.85 -2.04
N ILE A 104 -18.58 20.10 -1.02
CA ILE A 104 -18.62 18.64 -1.03
C ILE A 104 -20.08 18.18 -0.91
N HIS A 105 -20.47 17.24 -1.79
CA HIS A 105 -21.79 16.63 -1.78
C HIS A 105 -21.71 15.18 -1.35
N LEU A 106 -22.51 14.78 -0.35
CA LEU A 106 -22.59 13.42 0.15
C LEU A 106 -23.55 12.55 -0.68
N LYS A 107 -23.33 11.25 -0.71
CA LYS A 107 -24.29 10.27 -1.24
C LYS A 107 -25.56 10.23 -0.39
N ASP A 108 -26.63 9.70 -0.97
CA ASP A 108 -27.90 9.48 -0.28
C ASP A 108 -27.80 8.30 0.71
N LYS A 109 -28.56 8.40 1.81
CA LYS A 109 -28.81 7.30 2.76
C LYS A 109 -27.55 6.73 3.40
N LEU A 110 -26.52 7.54 3.56
CA LEU A 110 -25.33 7.14 4.30
C LEU A 110 -25.66 6.96 5.79
N THR A 111 -25.14 5.88 6.36
CA THR A 111 -25.28 5.57 7.79
C THR A 111 -23.96 5.09 8.37
N PHE A 112 -23.73 5.39 9.62
CA PHE A 112 -22.75 4.70 10.44
C PHE A 112 -23.22 3.25 10.73
N SER A 113 -22.30 2.39 11.15
CA SER A 113 -22.62 0.99 11.49
C SER A 113 -23.63 0.86 12.65
N ASN A 114 -23.79 1.88 13.48
CA ASN A 114 -24.82 1.95 14.52
C ASN A 114 -26.19 2.47 14.03
N GLY A 115 -26.36 2.68 12.73
CA GLY A 115 -27.59 3.14 12.11
C GLY A 115 -27.87 4.65 12.18
N LYS A 116 -26.99 5.45 12.81
CA LYS A 116 -27.10 6.91 12.78
C LYS A 116 -26.82 7.44 11.38
N PRO A 117 -27.48 8.52 10.93
CA PRO A 117 -27.22 9.10 9.64
C PRO A 117 -25.83 9.75 9.57
N VAL A 118 -25.15 9.58 8.43
CA VAL A 118 -23.96 10.35 8.07
C VAL A 118 -24.42 11.56 7.25
N ASN A 119 -24.50 12.70 7.90
CA ASN A 119 -24.87 13.98 7.30
C ASN A 119 -23.70 14.98 7.35
N SER A 120 -23.89 16.17 6.79
CA SER A 120 -22.86 17.22 6.75
C SER A 120 -22.28 17.54 8.12
N ASP A 121 -23.12 17.67 9.16
CA ASP A 121 -22.67 17.97 10.53
C ASP A 121 -21.80 16.85 11.09
N ALA A 122 -22.18 15.57 10.86
CA ALA A 122 -21.41 14.42 11.32
C ALA A 122 -20.04 14.31 10.63
N VAL A 123 -19.98 14.58 9.32
CA VAL A 123 -18.74 14.60 8.54
C VAL A 123 -17.85 15.74 9.03
N ILE A 124 -18.38 16.95 9.18
CA ILE A 124 -17.64 18.11 9.69
C ILE A 124 -17.04 17.79 11.07
N ALA A 125 -17.85 17.26 11.98
CA ALA A 125 -17.37 16.88 13.32
C ALA A 125 -16.24 15.85 13.27
N SER A 126 -16.30 14.87 12.34
CA SER A 126 -15.24 13.89 12.15
C SER A 126 -13.95 14.53 11.64
N LEU A 127 -14.03 15.44 10.64
CA LEU A 127 -12.86 16.14 10.10
C LEU A 127 -12.24 17.12 11.12
N GLN A 128 -13.05 17.83 11.88
CA GLN A 128 -12.57 18.68 12.97
C GLN A 128 -11.81 17.88 14.03
N ARG A 129 -12.35 16.70 14.41
CA ARG A 129 -11.67 15.79 15.32
C ARG A 129 -10.31 15.34 14.81
N VAL A 130 -10.17 15.07 13.50
CA VAL A 130 -8.88 14.76 12.87
C VAL A 130 -7.92 15.95 13.02
N GLY A 131 -8.36 17.16 12.73
CA GLY A 131 -7.57 18.39 12.89
C GLY A 131 -7.08 18.62 14.33
N GLU A 132 -7.88 18.27 15.33
CA GLU A 132 -7.55 18.44 16.75
C GLU A 132 -6.55 17.38 17.26
N ASN A 133 -6.60 16.15 16.74
CA ASN A 133 -5.91 15.01 17.35
C ASN A 133 -4.74 14.45 16.51
N HIS A 134 -4.72 14.68 15.19
CA HIS A 134 -3.71 14.11 14.31
C HIS A 134 -2.59 15.12 14.02
N LYS A 135 -1.33 14.76 14.29
CA LYS A 135 -0.15 15.64 14.19
C LYS A 135 0.08 16.25 12.80
N SER A 136 -0.29 15.53 11.74
CA SER A 136 -0.11 15.98 10.34
C SER A 136 -1.41 16.48 9.70
N ALA A 137 -2.37 16.93 10.49
CA ALA A 137 -3.69 17.36 10.02
C ALA A 137 -3.95 18.87 10.22
N GLU A 138 -2.91 19.69 10.16
CA GLU A 138 -3.00 21.15 10.39
C GLU A 138 -4.02 21.80 9.45
N ILE A 139 -4.12 21.33 8.19
CA ILE A 139 -5.10 21.84 7.23
C ILE A 139 -6.55 21.68 7.72
N PHE A 140 -6.87 20.56 8.39
CA PHE A 140 -8.21 20.33 8.96
C PHE A 140 -8.45 21.09 10.26
N LYS A 141 -7.38 21.39 11.00
CA LYS A 141 -7.43 22.15 12.24
C LYS A 141 -7.71 23.63 12.01
N THR A 142 -7.11 24.21 10.97
CA THR A 142 -7.24 25.63 10.64
C THR A 142 -8.39 25.92 9.69
N ALA A 143 -8.91 24.89 9.00
CA ALA A 143 -10.05 25.05 8.11
C ALA A 143 -11.33 25.44 8.85
N THR A 144 -12.18 26.18 8.15
CA THR A 144 -13.56 26.47 8.59
C THR A 144 -14.56 25.69 7.76
N TYR A 145 -15.65 25.29 8.39
CA TYR A 145 -16.66 24.42 7.80
C TYR A 145 -18.04 25.03 7.91
N THR A 146 -18.86 24.88 6.86
CA THR A 146 -20.26 25.31 6.85
C THR A 146 -21.14 24.19 6.32
N ALA A 147 -22.07 23.70 7.11
CA ALA A 147 -23.12 22.80 6.62
C ALA A 147 -24.14 23.63 5.84
N ASN A 148 -24.20 23.46 4.53
CA ASN A 148 -25.15 24.18 3.66
C ASN A 148 -26.54 23.53 3.76
N ASP A 149 -26.56 22.20 3.80
CA ASP A 149 -27.72 21.35 4.07
C ASP A 149 -27.27 19.98 4.64
N SER A 150 -28.17 19.03 4.77
CA SER A 150 -27.86 17.72 5.37
C SER A 150 -26.86 16.87 4.56
N ARG A 151 -26.59 17.22 3.29
CA ARG A 151 -25.71 16.46 2.38
C ARG A 151 -24.68 17.33 1.66
N THR A 152 -24.71 18.61 1.89
CA THR A 152 -23.80 19.57 1.24
C THR A 152 -23.12 20.40 2.31
N PHE A 153 -21.80 20.44 2.26
CA PHE A 153 -21.01 21.31 3.14
C PHE A 153 -19.86 21.96 2.39
N THR A 154 -19.44 23.10 2.89
CA THR A 154 -18.31 23.87 2.35
C THR A 154 -17.14 23.78 3.34
N VAL A 155 -15.94 23.59 2.82
CA VAL A 155 -14.67 23.69 3.53
C VAL A 155 -13.93 24.92 3.01
N HIS A 156 -13.43 25.76 3.89
CA HIS A 156 -12.54 26.86 3.55
C HIS A 156 -11.23 26.71 4.31
N THR A 157 -10.12 26.48 3.58
CA THR A 157 -8.78 26.33 4.15
C THR A 157 -8.14 27.67 4.45
N GLU A 158 -7.32 27.76 5.50
CA GLU A 158 -6.63 29.00 5.88
C GLU A 158 -5.65 29.49 4.80
N LYS A 159 -5.01 28.55 4.11
CA LYS A 159 -4.06 28.81 3.02
C LYS A 159 -4.57 28.19 1.72
N PRO A 160 -4.18 28.73 0.56
CA PRO A 160 -4.47 28.08 -0.71
C PRO A 160 -4.06 26.61 -0.71
N SER A 161 -4.97 25.74 -1.08
CA SER A 161 -4.78 24.31 -1.16
C SER A 161 -5.53 23.78 -2.40
N PRO A 162 -5.04 24.05 -3.60
CA PRO A 162 -5.74 23.70 -4.85
C PRO A 162 -5.94 22.20 -5.03
N GLN A 163 -5.17 21.38 -4.30
CA GLN A 163 -5.26 19.92 -4.29
C GLN A 163 -5.93 19.36 -3.02
N PHE A 164 -6.72 20.15 -2.30
CA PHE A 164 -7.36 19.75 -1.04
C PHE A 164 -8.15 18.44 -1.12
N ILE A 165 -8.70 18.12 -2.29
CA ILE A 165 -9.45 16.87 -2.50
C ILE A 165 -8.61 15.61 -2.18
N HIS A 166 -7.30 15.66 -2.39
CA HIS A 166 -6.37 14.58 -2.09
C HIS A 166 -6.19 14.36 -0.59
N GLU A 167 -6.36 15.41 0.23
CA GLU A 167 -6.35 15.26 1.68
C GLU A 167 -7.56 14.45 2.19
N LEU A 168 -8.68 14.48 1.46
CA LEU A 168 -9.90 13.73 1.77
C LEU A 168 -9.88 12.26 1.33
N VAL A 169 -8.77 11.82 0.75
CA VAL A 169 -8.47 10.40 0.43
C VAL A 169 -7.66 9.74 1.53
N ASP A 170 -6.86 10.55 2.26
CA ASP A 170 -5.96 10.04 3.30
C ASP A 170 -6.73 9.30 4.40
N SER A 171 -6.23 8.14 4.80
CA SER A 171 -6.86 7.26 5.78
C SER A 171 -7.12 7.91 7.14
N LYS A 172 -6.35 8.94 7.51
CA LYS A 172 -6.61 9.75 8.70
C LYS A 172 -7.98 10.42 8.68
N THR A 173 -8.55 10.65 7.48
CA THR A 173 -9.85 11.29 7.30
C THR A 173 -11.02 10.32 7.19
N ALA A 174 -10.83 9.04 7.54
CA ALA A 174 -11.93 8.09 7.62
C ALA A 174 -13.03 8.61 8.57
N ILE A 175 -14.27 8.63 8.08
CA ILE A 175 -15.39 9.24 8.78
C ILE A 175 -15.89 8.32 9.90
N VAL A 176 -15.94 8.87 11.11
CA VAL A 176 -16.38 8.17 12.32
C VAL A 176 -17.42 8.95 13.11
N ASP A 177 -18.30 8.25 13.83
CA ASP A 177 -19.27 8.85 14.77
C ASP A 177 -18.54 9.36 16.02
N VAL A 178 -18.28 10.66 16.07
CA VAL A 178 -17.58 11.32 17.19
C VAL A 178 -18.38 11.34 18.49
N THR A 179 -19.65 10.99 18.46
CA THR A 179 -20.49 10.90 19.67
C THR A 179 -20.22 9.62 20.46
N SER A 180 -19.58 8.62 19.83
CA SER A 180 -19.10 7.42 20.48
C SER A 180 -17.73 7.67 21.10
N LYS A 181 -17.62 7.50 22.43
CA LYS A 181 -16.37 7.73 23.17
C LYS A 181 -15.55 6.44 23.38
N ASP A 182 -16.23 5.31 23.39
CA ASP A 182 -15.65 4.03 23.82
C ASP A 182 -15.30 3.09 22.65
N LYS A 183 -15.83 3.38 21.46
CA LYS A 183 -15.65 2.56 20.26
C LYS A 183 -15.52 3.42 19.01
N ILE A 184 -14.68 2.98 18.09
CA ILE A 184 -14.68 3.51 16.73
C ILE A 184 -15.89 2.93 15.99
N ILE A 185 -16.80 3.82 15.58
CA ILE A 185 -17.99 3.51 14.80
C ILE A 185 -17.82 4.22 13.45
N GLY A 186 -17.55 3.46 12.43
CA GLY A 186 -17.33 3.98 11.08
C GLY A 186 -18.52 3.74 10.15
N THR A 187 -18.29 3.97 8.88
CA THR A 187 -19.28 3.89 7.80
C THR A 187 -19.16 2.60 6.98
N GLY A 188 -18.14 1.78 7.26
CA GLY A 188 -17.78 0.64 6.45
C GLY A 188 -18.69 -0.58 6.59
N PRO A 189 -18.44 -1.64 5.77
CA PRO A 189 -19.24 -2.86 5.76
C PRO A 189 -19.13 -3.71 7.02
N TYR A 190 -18.18 -3.41 7.90
CA TYR A 190 -17.99 -4.17 9.14
C TYR A 190 -17.91 -3.26 10.36
N GLU A 191 -18.32 -3.78 11.49
CA GLU A 191 -18.23 -3.15 12.81
C GLU A 191 -17.37 -3.97 13.76
N VAL A 192 -16.71 -3.28 14.71
CA VAL A 192 -15.82 -3.91 15.67
C VAL A 192 -16.62 -4.69 16.70
N LYS A 193 -16.43 -6.01 16.73
CA LYS A 193 -16.95 -6.91 17.77
C LYS A 193 -16.00 -6.98 18.97
N GLU A 194 -14.72 -7.18 18.71
CA GLU A 194 -13.64 -7.20 19.69
C GLU A 194 -12.35 -6.70 19.08
N PHE A 195 -11.58 -5.90 19.80
CA PHE A 195 -10.25 -5.44 19.41
C PHE A 195 -9.26 -5.66 20.55
N LYS A 196 -8.16 -6.34 20.26
CA LYS A 196 -7.04 -6.56 21.16
C LYS A 196 -5.80 -5.91 20.54
N PRO A 197 -5.31 -4.80 21.12
CA PRO A 197 -4.14 -4.09 20.61
C PRO A 197 -2.94 -5.03 20.39
N ASN A 198 -2.30 -4.91 19.23
CA ASN A 198 -1.13 -5.71 18.83
C ASN A 198 -1.35 -7.24 18.88
N ASP A 199 -2.58 -7.70 18.72
CA ASP A 199 -2.92 -9.13 18.76
C ASP A 199 -3.96 -9.50 17.68
N SER A 200 -5.19 -9.00 17.81
CA SER A 200 -6.26 -9.43 16.93
C SER A 200 -7.44 -8.46 16.88
N ILE A 201 -8.25 -8.58 15.83
CA ILE A 201 -9.56 -7.94 15.72
C ILE A 201 -10.60 -8.92 15.20
N SER A 202 -11.77 -8.90 15.82
CA SER A 202 -12.98 -9.59 15.35
C SER A 202 -14.00 -8.56 14.91
N LEU A 203 -14.52 -8.75 13.71
CA LEU A 203 -15.47 -7.87 13.06
C LEU A 203 -16.76 -8.60 12.75
N THR A 204 -17.89 -7.89 12.79
CA THR A 204 -19.20 -8.41 12.38
C THR A 204 -19.72 -7.57 11.22
N ALA A 205 -20.35 -8.20 10.23
CA ALA A 205 -20.94 -7.48 9.11
C ALA A 205 -22.01 -6.49 9.60
N SER A 206 -21.88 -5.24 9.18
CA SER A 206 -22.84 -4.18 9.48
C SER A 206 -24.18 -4.44 8.77
N THR A 207 -25.26 -4.33 9.50
CA THR A 207 -26.61 -4.40 8.94
C THR A 207 -27.09 -3.08 8.36
N HIS A 208 -26.33 -2.02 8.58
CA HIS A 208 -26.65 -0.65 8.15
C HIS A 208 -25.76 -0.14 7.02
N TYR A 209 -24.90 -1.00 6.44
CA TYR A 209 -23.97 -0.56 5.41
C TYR A 209 -24.69 -0.05 4.16
N TRP A 210 -24.41 1.17 3.77
CA TRP A 210 -25.01 1.86 2.63
C TRP A 210 -24.71 1.19 1.28
N GLY A 211 -23.57 0.50 1.16
CA GLY A 211 -23.10 -0.17 -0.06
C GLY A 211 -23.64 -1.60 -0.24
N GLY A 212 -24.59 -2.04 0.58
CA GLY A 212 -25.21 -3.36 0.53
C GLY A 212 -24.60 -4.37 1.50
N ASN A 213 -25.28 -5.48 1.70
CA ASN A 213 -24.91 -6.50 2.70
C ASN A 213 -23.62 -7.24 2.33
N ALA A 214 -22.74 -7.42 3.29
CA ALA A 214 -21.60 -8.32 3.16
C ALA A 214 -22.06 -9.79 3.23
N SER A 215 -21.48 -10.64 2.36
CA SER A 215 -21.74 -12.09 2.36
C SER A 215 -21.07 -12.77 3.53
N ILE A 216 -19.84 -12.39 3.88
CA ILE A 216 -19.10 -12.88 5.03
C ILE A 216 -19.62 -12.19 6.28
N LYS A 217 -20.04 -12.97 7.29
CA LYS A 217 -20.69 -12.44 8.50
C LYS A 217 -19.72 -12.02 9.57
N GLU A 218 -18.57 -12.67 9.66
CA GLU A 218 -17.52 -12.31 10.61
C GLU A 218 -16.17 -12.34 9.91
N VAL A 219 -15.29 -11.41 10.29
CA VAL A 219 -13.89 -11.38 9.84
C VAL A 219 -13.00 -11.34 11.08
N HIS A 220 -11.99 -12.20 11.10
CA HIS A 220 -10.99 -12.26 12.16
C HIS A 220 -9.62 -11.99 11.56
N TYR A 221 -8.98 -10.91 11.98
CA TYR A 221 -7.56 -10.69 11.74
C TYR A 221 -6.76 -11.07 12.97
N GLN A 222 -5.65 -11.76 12.75
CA GLN A 222 -4.76 -12.21 13.80
C GLN A 222 -3.32 -11.86 13.47
N LEU A 223 -2.60 -11.29 14.44
CA LEU A 223 -1.16 -11.07 14.34
C LEU A 223 -0.43 -12.43 14.33
N ILE A 224 0.32 -12.69 13.26
CA ILE A 224 1.23 -13.83 13.13
C ILE A 224 2.58 -13.31 12.62
N PRO A 225 3.45 -12.80 13.51
CA PRO A 225 4.67 -12.08 13.12
C PRO A 225 5.69 -12.93 12.36
N ASP A 226 5.77 -14.21 12.70
CA ASP A 226 6.70 -15.12 12.03
C ASP A 226 6.11 -15.59 10.70
N GLN A 227 6.78 -15.22 9.62
CA GLN A 227 6.34 -15.49 8.24
C GLN A 227 6.22 -16.99 7.95
N LYS A 228 7.05 -17.83 8.57
CA LYS A 228 6.97 -19.28 8.37
C LYS A 228 5.77 -19.89 9.08
N THR A 229 5.46 -19.41 10.26
CA THR A 229 4.24 -19.75 11.01
C THR A 229 3.01 -19.34 10.22
N LEU A 230 3.00 -18.13 9.64
CA LEU A 230 1.90 -17.66 8.79
C LEU A 230 1.73 -18.55 7.55
N GLU A 231 2.82 -18.93 6.88
CA GLU A 231 2.78 -19.88 5.75
C GLU A 231 2.12 -21.21 6.17
N LEU A 232 2.52 -21.77 7.31
CA LEU A 232 1.97 -23.03 7.80
C LEU A 232 0.49 -22.90 8.16
N ALA A 233 0.08 -21.79 8.78
CA ALA A 233 -1.33 -21.53 9.12
C ALA A 233 -2.21 -21.42 7.86
N ILE A 234 -1.71 -20.83 6.77
CA ILE A 234 -2.41 -20.78 5.48
C ILE A 234 -2.54 -22.20 4.88
N LYS A 235 -1.45 -22.97 4.82
CA LYS A 235 -1.42 -24.33 4.25
C LYS A 235 -2.29 -25.32 5.04
N SER A 236 -2.34 -25.19 6.37
CA SER A 236 -3.19 -26.02 7.25
C SER A 236 -4.65 -25.57 7.29
N LYS A 237 -4.98 -24.42 6.69
CA LYS A 237 -6.30 -23.77 6.73
C LYS A 237 -6.72 -23.33 8.14
N GLU A 238 -5.79 -23.09 9.03
CA GLU A 238 -6.01 -22.44 10.32
C GLU A 238 -6.48 -20.99 10.10
N VAL A 239 -5.87 -20.31 9.11
CA VAL A 239 -6.37 -19.08 8.51
C VAL A 239 -6.75 -19.30 7.04
N ASP A 240 -7.68 -18.50 6.54
CA ASP A 240 -8.15 -18.58 5.14
C ASP A 240 -7.19 -17.87 4.18
N GLY A 241 -6.35 -16.98 4.72
CA GLY A 241 -5.35 -16.28 3.94
C GLY A 241 -4.40 -15.49 4.82
N GLY A 242 -3.43 -14.86 4.17
CA GLY A 242 -2.48 -13.96 4.80
C GLY A 242 -2.17 -12.78 3.90
N VAL A 243 -1.87 -11.65 4.52
CA VAL A 243 -1.43 -10.41 3.87
C VAL A 243 -0.01 -10.06 4.32
N ASP A 244 0.62 -9.07 3.68
CA ASP A 244 1.98 -8.62 3.98
C ASP A 244 3.00 -9.79 4.04
N LEU A 245 2.83 -10.76 3.14
CA LEU A 245 3.73 -11.89 3.02
C LEU A 245 5.08 -11.44 2.47
N ASN A 246 6.16 -12.03 3.00
CA ASN A 246 7.48 -11.83 2.38
C ASN A 246 7.64 -12.66 1.09
N ASP A 247 8.66 -12.32 0.33
CA ASP A 247 8.98 -12.92 -0.97
C ASP A 247 9.09 -14.44 -0.92
N ASP A 248 9.81 -14.99 0.07
CA ASP A 248 10.07 -16.42 0.19
C ASP A 248 8.78 -17.22 0.49
N VAL A 249 7.90 -16.66 1.32
CA VAL A 249 6.58 -17.25 1.62
C VAL A 249 5.67 -17.18 0.41
N ALA A 250 5.62 -16.05 -0.27
CA ALA A 250 4.83 -15.91 -1.50
C ALA A 250 5.27 -16.94 -2.56
N ASP A 251 6.59 -17.11 -2.79
CA ASP A 251 7.13 -18.09 -3.72
C ASP A 251 6.87 -19.55 -3.30
N SER A 252 6.85 -19.82 -2.00
CA SER A 252 6.48 -21.14 -1.49
C SER A 252 5.00 -21.45 -1.71
N LEU A 253 4.13 -20.48 -1.45
CA LEU A 253 2.67 -20.63 -1.60
C LEU A 253 2.23 -20.70 -3.06
N LYS A 254 2.93 -20.08 -4.01
CA LYS A 254 2.67 -20.27 -5.47
C LYS A 254 2.72 -21.72 -5.93
N LYS A 255 3.38 -22.61 -5.16
CA LYS A 255 3.49 -24.05 -5.47
C LYS A 255 2.31 -24.86 -4.92
N ASP A 256 1.46 -24.27 -4.11
CA ASP A 256 0.29 -24.89 -3.51
C ASP A 256 -0.97 -24.55 -4.33
N SER A 257 -1.51 -25.54 -5.03
CA SER A 257 -2.68 -25.36 -5.90
C SER A 257 -3.98 -25.04 -5.15
N SER A 258 -4.01 -25.17 -3.82
CA SER A 258 -5.16 -24.82 -2.98
C SER A 258 -5.21 -23.33 -2.60
N VAL A 259 -4.16 -22.57 -2.95
CA VAL A 259 -3.97 -21.17 -2.57
C VAL A 259 -3.78 -20.31 -3.81
N GLN A 260 -4.46 -19.18 -3.86
CA GLN A 260 -4.21 -18.12 -4.83
C GLN A 260 -3.28 -17.08 -4.22
N VAL A 261 -2.14 -16.83 -4.88
CA VAL A 261 -1.18 -15.81 -4.48
C VAL A 261 -1.38 -14.55 -5.31
N TYR A 262 -1.50 -13.43 -4.65
CA TYR A 262 -1.62 -12.09 -5.24
C TYR A 262 -0.27 -11.39 -5.16
N ASN A 263 0.08 -10.69 -6.22
CA ASN A 263 1.30 -9.90 -6.31
C ASN A 263 0.95 -8.56 -6.96
N GLN A 264 1.22 -7.46 -6.26
CA GLN A 264 0.86 -6.11 -6.68
C GLN A 264 1.98 -5.14 -6.40
N SER A 265 2.43 -4.39 -7.41
CA SER A 265 3.37 -3.29 -7.20
C SER A 265 2.71 -2.18 -6.40
N SER A 266 3.34 -1.76 -5.31
CA SER A 266 2.86 -0.66 -4.48
C SER A 266 3.42 0.68 -4.95
N THR A 267 2.93 1.77 -4.37
CA THR A 267 3.52 3.11 -4.55
C THR A 267 4.81 3.33 -3.76
N ARG A 268 5.30 2.33 -3.05
CA ARG A 268 6.56 2.43 -2.32
C ARG A 268 7.73 2.12 -3.27
N THR A 269 8.60 3.12 -3.48
CA THR A 269 9.78 2.96 -4.33
C THR A 269 11.07 2.89 -3.52
N TYR A 270 12.04 2.12 -4.00
CA TYR A 270 13.43 2.23 -3.60
C TYR A 270 14.11 3.27 -4.49
N HIS A 271 14.80 4.23 -3.88
CA HIS A 271 15.49 5.27 -4.61
C HIS A 271 16.84 5.61 -3.98
N LEU A 272 17.73 6.11 -4.83
CA LEU A 272 19.01 6.68 -4.43
C LEU A 272 18.90 8.19 -4.52
N GLU A 273 19.43 8.87 -3.53
CA GLU A 273 19.68 10.32 -3.57
C GLU A 273 21.19 10.55 -3.55
N LEU A 274 21.71 11.29 -4.51
CA LEU A 274 23.13 11.56 -4.64
C LEU A 274 23.46 12.96 -4.10
N ASN A 275 24.37 13.04 -3.15
CA ASN A 275 24.76 14.26 -2.47
C ASN A 275 25.60 15.16 -3.37
N LYS A 276 25.01 16.24 -3.91
CA LYS A 276 25.71 17.21 -4.79
C LYS A 276 26.88 17.91 -4.09
N ALA A 277 26.80 18.14 -2.80
CA ALA A 277 27.85 18.83 -2.05
C ALA A 277 29.11 17.96 -1.90
N ARG A 278 28.96 16.64 -1.83
CA ARG A 278 30.05 15.67 -1.70
C ARG A 278 30.49 15.13 -3.08
N LEU A 279 29.56 14.80 -3.94
CA LEU A 279 29.78 14.37 -5.32
C LEU A 279 29.61 15.57 -6.27
N GLN A 280 30.53 16.54 -6.20
CA GLN A 280 30.40 17.82 -6.92
C GLN A 280 30.41 17.65 -8.43
N ASP A 281 31.24 16.74 -8.98
CA ASP A 281 31.28 16.49 -10.40
C ASP A 281 30.06 15.72 -10.90
N LYS A 282 29.22 16.38 -11.69
CA LYS A 282 28.01 15.76 -12.31
C LYS A 282 28.36 14.51 -13.12
N LYS A 283 29.57 14.47 -13.76
CA LYS A 283 29.98 13.30 -14.54
C LYS A 283 30.17 12.07 -13.66
N VAL A 284 30.69 12.22 -12.43
CA VAL A 284 30.82 11.14 -11.47
C VAL A 284 29.43 10.66 -11.05
N ARG A 285 28.50 11.57 -10.74
CA ARG A 285 27.13 11.21 -10.39
C ARG A 285 26.43 10.45 -11.54
N GLN A 286 26.52 10.98 -12.77
CA GLN A 286 25.96 10.31 -13.95
C GLN A 286 26.60 8.94 -14.20
N ALA A 287 27.92 8.81 -14.03
CA ALA A 287 28.64 7.56 -14.19
C ALA A 287 28.14 6.49 -13.21
N ILE A 288 27.85 6.87 -11.96
CA ILE A 288 27.26 5.97 -10.97
C ILE A 288 25.91 5.44 -11.47
N LEU A 289 25.04 6.31 -11.99
CA LEU A 289 23.71 5.90 -12.48
C LEU A 289 23.79 4.98 -13.71
N TYR A 290 24.69 5.25 -14.65
CA TYR A 290 24.91 4.39 -15.82
C TYR A 290 25.59 3.05 -15.50
N ALA A 291 26.21 2.92 -14.31
CA ALA A 291 26.81 1.67 -13.84
C ALA A 291 25.81 0.69 -13.25
N ILE A 292 24.58 1.14 -12.96
CA ILE A 292 23.55 0.31 -12.33
C ILE A 292 22.79 -0.49 -13.39
N ASP A 293 22.97 -1.81 -13.39
CA ASP A 293 22.14 -2.75 -14.15
C ASP A 293 20.86 -3.02 -13.33
N LYS A 294 19.83 -2.22 -13.61
CA LYS A 294 18.53 -2.32 -12.95
C LYS A 294 17.87 -3.68 -13.20
N LYS A 295 18.06 -4.26 -14.39
CA LYS A 295 17.49 -5.55 -14.73
C LYS A 295 18.17 -6.66 -13.92
N GLU A 296 19.51 -6.74 -13.92
CA GLU A 296 20.26 -7.67 -13.06
C GLU A 296 19.83 -7.53 -11.60
N LEU A 297 19.72 -6.27 -11.11
CA LEU A 297 19.34 -6.00 -9.74
C LEU A 297 17.93 -6.52 -9.39
N THR A 298 16.91 -6.19 -10.20
CA THR A 298 15.51 -6.50 -9.87
C THR A 298 15.12 -7.93 -10.23
N GLN A 299 15.61 -8.47 -11.36
CA GLN A 299 15.20 -9.80 -11.84
C GLN A 299 16.08 -10.93 -11.29
N ASP A 300 17.39 -10.74 -11.28
CA ASP A 300 18.30 -11.82 -10.90
C ASP A 300 18.60 -11.78 -9.39
N PHE A 301 18.98 -10.62 -8.86
CA PHE A 301 19.37 -10.49 -7.45
C PHE A 301 18.16 -10.46 -6.52
N LEU A 302 17.12 -9.69 -6.85
CA LEU A 302 15.88 -9.60 -6.09
C LEU A 302 14.77 -10.54 -6.59
N LYS A 303 15.10 -11.46 -7.51
CA LYS A 303 14.21 -12.54 -8.00
C LYS A 303 12.84 -12.06 -8.52
N GLY A 304 12.74 -10.86 -9.05
CA GLY A 304 11.49 -10.29 -9.55
C GLY A 304 10.52 -9.80 -8.48
N HIS A 305 10.95 -9.71 -7.22
CA HIS A 305 10.12 -9.19 -6.11
C HIS A 305 10.10 -7.67 -6.02
N VAL A 306 10.80 -7.01 -6.92
CA VAL A 306 10.78 -5.55 -7.09
C VAL A 306 10.48 -5.26 -8.54
N THR A 307 9.41 -4.51 -8.80
CA THR A 307 9.08 -4.04 -10.15
C THR A 307 10.01 -2.90 -10.53
N PRO A 308 10.78 -2.98 -11.62
CA PRO A 308 11.68 -1.90 -12.03
C PRO A 308 10.93 -0.57 -12.14
N ALA A 309 11.53 0.53 -11.65
CA ALA A 309 10.96 1.87 -11.73
C ALA A 309 11.72 2.73 -12.73
N ASP A 310 11.02 3.41 -13.62
CA ASP A 310 11.61 4.41 -14.51
C ASP A 310 11.48 5.84 -13.97
N GLY A 311 10.64 6.05 -12.97
CA GLY A 311 10.43 7.30 -12.26
C GLY A 311 9.93 7.08 -10.84
N ALA A 312 9.47 8.16 -10.21
CA ALA A 312 8.91 8.15 -8.86
C ALA A 312 7.57 7.42 -8.78
N PHE A 313 6.82 7.37 -9.87
CA PHE A 313 5.42 6.91 -9.90
C PHE A 313 5.28 5.66 -10.75
N LEU A 314 4.35 4.77 -10.35
CA LEU A 314 4.04 3.54 -11.07
C LEU A 314 3.66 3.81 -12.53
N ASP A 315 4.00 2.89 -13.43
CA ASP A 315 3.67 2.98 -14.87
C ASP A 315 2.15 2.99 -15.11
N SER A 316 1.36 2.44 -14.17
CA SER A 316 -0.10 2.51 -14.19
C SER A 316 -0.66 3.90 -13.82
N SER A 317 0.18 4.77 -13.24
CA SER A 317 -0.22 6.13 -12.89
C SER A 317 -0.13 7.08 -14.09
N ILE A 318 -1.04 8.06 -14.15
CA ILE A 318 -0.98 9.17 -15.11
C ILE A 318 0.31 10.00 -14.98
N TYR A 319 1.00 9.92 -13.84
CA TYR A 319 2.25 10.62 -13.54
C TYR A 319 3.49 9.82 -13.90
N SER A 320 3.34 8.64 -14.49
CA SER A 320 4.47 7.85 -14.98
C SER A 320 5.21 8.66 -16.05
N SER A 321 6.52 8.73 -15.96
CA SER A 321 7.29 9.41 -16.99
C SER A 321 7.78 8.40 -18.02
N GLY A 322 7.07 8.31 -19.15
CA GLY A 322 7.45 7.44 -20.27
C GLY A 322 8.79 7.78 -20.94
N THR A 323 9.43 8.88 -20.54
CA THR A 323 10.73 9.33 -21.09
C THR A 323 11.94 8.77 -20.34
N PHE A 324 11.75 8.17 -19.18
CA PHE A 324 12.83 7.63 -18.35
C PHE A 324 13.51 6.36 -18.89
N ALA A 325 12.87 5.63 -19.79
CA ALA A 325 13.37 4.35 -20.34
C ALA A 325 14.75 4.44 -20.99
N ASN A 326 15.29 5.64 -21.24
CA ASN A 326 16.48 5.84 -22.08
C ASN A 326 17.81 5.96 -21.31
N LYS A 327 17.83 5.94 -19.97
CA LYS A 327 19.09 5.88 -19.22
C LYS A 327 19.28 4.49 -18.61
N GLN A 328 19.42 3.50 -19.48
CA GLN A 328 19.71 2.11 -19.12
C GLN A 328 21.18 1.94 -18.74
N TYR A 329 21.51 0.81 -18.16
CA TYR A 329 22.87 0.35 -17.90
C TYR A 329 23.77 0.54 -19.12
N GLN A 330 24.83 1.36 -19.00
CA GLN A 330 25.76 1.71 -20.05
C GLN A 330 27.20 1.76 -19.49
N PRO A 331 27.85 0.59 -19.31
CA PRO A 331 29.19 0.53 -18.71
C PRO A 331 30.25 1.30 -19.51
N GLU A 332 30.11 1.39 -20.83
CA GLU A 332 31.04 2.20 -21.65
C GLU A 332 30.86 3.71 -21.42
N MET A 333 29.62 4.16 -21.19
CA MET A 333 29.35 5.56 -20.82
C MET A 333 29.87 5.84 -19.42
N THR A 334 29.70 4.92 -18.48
CA THR A 334 30.30 5.01 -17.14
C THR A 334 31.81 5.23 -17.23
N LYS A 335 32.51 4.38 -17.99
CA LYS A 335 33.95 4.48 -18.19
C LYS A 335 34.36 5.84 -18.78
N LYS A 336 33.68 6.26 -19.84
CA LYS A 336 33.96 7.55 -20.51
C LYS A 336 33.80 8.71 -19.53
N LEU A 337 32.69 8.77 -18.78
CA LEU A 337 32.43 9.85 -17.84
C LEU A 337 33.46 9.89 -16.70
N LEU A 338 33.88 8.72 -16.18
CA LEU A 338 34.90 8.63 -15.14
C LEU A 338 36.28 9.05 -15.68
N GLU A 339 36.63 8.67 -16.90
CA GLU A 339 37.87 9.15 -17.56
C GLU A 339 37.87 10.67 -17.75
N GLU A 340 36.73 11.26 -18.15
CA GLU A 340 36.56 12.70 -18.28
C GLU A 340 36.59 13.43 -16.93
N ALA A 341 36.16 12.77 -15.85
CA ALA A 341 36.23 13.25 -14.48
C ALA A 341 37.62 13.05 -13.83
N GLY A 342 38.60 12.52 -14.60
CA GLY A 342 39.99 12.37 -14.14
C GLY A 342 40.35 11.00 -13.56
N TYR A 343 39.45 10.03 -13.54
CA TYR A 343 39.68 8.67 -13.05
C TYR A 343 40.05 7.73 -14.21
N LYS A 344 41.34 7.58 -14.50
CA LYS A 344 41.83 6.88 -15.72
C LYS A 344 42.57 5.59 -15.44
N THR A 345 43.16 5.45 -14.25
CA THR A 345 43.98 4.31 -13.87
C THR A 345 43.38 3.57 -12.68
N LYS A 346 43.72 2.29 -12.55
CA LYS A 346 43.27 1.47 -11.43
C LYS A 346 44.44 1.18 -10.48
N ASN A 347 44.17 1.17 -9.18
CA ASN A 347 45.10 0.67 -8.17
C ASN A 347 45.15 -0.89 -8.16
N ALA A 348 45.92 -1.47 -7.22
CA ALA A 348 46.09 -2.92 -7.10
C ALA A 348 44.76 -3.67 -6.80
N ASP A 349 43.79 -3.00 -6.19
CA ASP A 349 42.47 -3.57 -5.86
C ASP A 349 41.46 -3.46 -7.03
N GLY A 350 41.90 -2.88 -8.15
CA GLY A 350 41.05 -2.68 -9.34
C GLY A 350 40.14 -1.45 -9.24
N ILE A 351 40.37 -0.56 -8.25
CA ILE A 351 39.61 0.67 -8.04
C ILE A 351 40.27 1.82 -8.83
N LEU A 352 39.42 2.60 -9.50
CA LEU A 352 39.86 3.79 -10.23
C LEU A 352 40.42 4.83 -9.27
N VAL A 353 41.53 5.49 -9.72
CA VAL A 353 42.20 6.56 -8.97
C VAL A 353 42.30 7.82 -9.82
N ASN A 354 42.31 8.98 -9.15
CA ASN A 354 42.55 10.27 -9.75
C ASN A 354 44.06 10.54 -9.97
N ALA A 355 44.40 11.72 -10.48
CA ALA A 355 45.80 12.12 -10.74
C ALA A 355 46.66 12.17 -9.44
N GLN A 356 46.04 12.29 -8.28
CA GLN A 356 46.70 12.29 -6.96
C GLN A 356 46.81 10.88 -6.37
N ASN A 357 46.43 9.84 -7.14
CA ASN A 357 46.35 8.45 -6.71
C ASN A 357 45.32 8.17 -5.60
N GLU A 358 44.31 9.02 -5.48
CA GLU A 358 43.23 8.85 -4.54
C GLU A 358 42.14 7.95 -5.18
N PRO A 359 41.67 6.89 -4.46
CA PRO A 359 40.68 5.95 -5.00
C PRO A 359 39.30 6.60 -5.07
N LEU A 360 38.55 6.26 -6.12
CA LEU A 360 37.14 6.61 -6.22
C LEU A 360 36.31 5.76 -5.22
N GLN A 361 36.21 6.28 -4.01
CA GLN A 361 35.45 5.68 -2.93
C GLN A 361 34.20 6.48 -2.66
N ILE A 362 33.07 5.77 -2.56
CA ILE A 362 31.70 6.30 -2.35
C ILE A 362 31.13 5.66 -1.10
N VAL A 363 30.51 6.45 -0.25
CA VAL A 363 29.77 5.97 0.93
C VAL A 363 28.28 5.98 0.65
N LEU A 364 27.66 4.80 0.64
CA LEU A 364 26.21 4.64 0.61
C LEU A 364 25.71 4.40 2.02
N LYS A 365 24.83 5.26 2.48
CA LYS A 365 24.12 5.09 3.74
C LYS A 365 22.70 4.60 3.49
N THR A 366 22.24 3.67 4.32
CA THR A 366 20.86 3.15 4.30
C THR A 366 20.43 2.73 5.71
N TYR A 367 19.22 2.22 5.85
CA TYR A 367 18.70 1.74 7.12
C TYR A 367 17.99 0.39 6.94
N LYS A 368 17.86 -0.36 8.04
CA LYS A 368 17.22 -1.68 8.03
C LYS A 368 15.73 -1.55 7.72
N ARG A 369 15.38 -1.79 6.48
CA ARG A 369 13.99 -1.79 6.01
C ARG A 369 13.85 -2.56 4.70
N LEU A 370 12.88 -3.48 4.63
CA LEU A 370 12.56 -4.21 3.41
C LEU A 370 13.82 -4.80 2.75
N ALA A 371 14.07 -4.52 1.46
CA ALA A 371 15.21 -5.01 0.71
C ALA A 371 16.43 -4.06 0.68
N ASN A 372 16.46 -2.97 1.46
CA ASN A 372 17.53 -1.97 1.40
C ASN A 372 18.94 -2.58 1.50
N GLU A 373 19.19 -3.47 2.45
CA GLU A 373 20.50 -4.11 2.65
C GLU A 373 20.89 -4.99 1.44
N LYS A 374 19.93 -5.73 0.89
CA LYS A 374 20.14 -6.55 -0.31
C LYS A 374 20.48 -5.66 -1.52
N ILE A 375 19.74 -4.56 -1.70
CA ILE A 375 19.98 -3.58 -2.78
C ILE A 375 21.36 -2.95 -2.62
N ALA A 376 21.73 -2.48 -1.43
CA ALA A 376 23.06 -1.90 -1.18
C ALA A 376 24.19 -2.87 -1.52
N THR A 377 24.04 -4.15 -1.14
CA THR A 377 25.01 -5.21 -1.48
C THR A 377 25.13 -5.44 -2.98
N ALA A 378 24.03 -5.47 -3.71
CA ALA A 378 24.03 -5.63 -5.15
C ALA A 378 24.68 -4.42 -5.85
N LEU A 379 24.37 -3.21 -5.42
CA LEU A 379 25.00 -1.98 -5.94
C LEU A 379 26.50 -1.98 -5.70
N GLN A 380 26.97 -2.44 -4.54
CA GLN A 380 28.40 -2.58 -4.25
C GLN A 380 29.10 -3.49 -5.26
N GLN A 381 28.48 -4.62 -5.58
CA GLN A 381 29.02 -5.55 -6.57
C GLN A 381 29.06 -4.95 -7.99
N GLN A 382 27.98 -4.27 -8.39
CA GLN A 382 27.89 -3.65 -9.72
C GLN A 382 28.89 -2.50 -9.87
N LEU A 383 29.00 -1.61 -8.89
CA LEU A 383 29.92 -0.47 -8.93
C LEU A 383 31.39 -0.92 -8.88
N LYS A 384 31.68 -2.02 -8.18
CA LYS A 384 33.03 -2.60 -8.19
C LYS A 384 33.47 -3.07 -9.59
N LYS A 385 32.54 -3.63 -10.40
CA LYS A 385 32.83 -4.07 -11.78
C LYS A 385 33.42 -2.93 -12.63
N VAL A 386 32.95 -1.69 -12.38
CA VAL A 386 33.42 -0.50 -13.10
C VAL A 386 34.56 0.25 -12.40
N GLY A 387 35.04 -0.23 -11.26
CA GLY A 387 36.17 0.33 -10.53
C GLY A 387 35.80 1.39 -9.48
N ILE A 388 34.57 1.42 -9.01
CA ILE A 388 34.11 2.27 -7.90
C ILE A 388 34.07 1.43 -6.62
N ASP A 389 34.69 1.92 -5.55
CA ASP A 389 34.66 1.29 -4.22
C ASP A 389 33.48 1.85 -3.42
N LEU A 390 32.39 1.10 -3.35
CA LEU A 390 31.21 1.47 -2.55
C LEU A 390 31.34 0.93 -1.12
N LYS A 391 31.39 1.81 -0.14
CA LYS A 391 31.26 1.49 1.29
C LYS A 391 29.81 1.58 1.68
N ILE A 392 29.31 0.57 2.41
CA ILE A 392 27.93 0.51 2.88
C ILE A 392 27.91 0.81 4.37
N ASP A 393 27.09 1.80 4.75
CA ASP A 393 26.80 2.18 6.13
C ASP A 393 25.31 1.91 6.40
N ILE A 394 25.00 0.91 7.24
CA ILE A 394 23.65 0.48 7.55
C ILE A 394 23.24 0.96 8.92
N GLN A 395 22.21 1.76 9.00
CA GLN A 395 21.64 2.30 10.23
C GLN A 395 20.44 1.48 10.72
N GLU A 396 20.11 1.55 12.01
CA GLU A 396 18.90 0.88 12.53
C GLU A 396 17.62 1.56 12.04
N THR A 397 17.61 2.90 11.96
CA THR A 397 16.46 3.70 11.56
C THR A 397 16.86 4.79 10.55
N VAL A 398 15.86 5.43 9.98
CA VAL A 398 16.01 6.57 9.07
C VAL A 398 16.74 7.78 9.70
N ASP A 399 16.75 7.89 11.03
CA ASP A 399 17.43 8.97 11.75
C ASP A 399 18.95 8.97 11.53
N GLY A 400 19.53 7.86 11.10
CA GLY A 400 20.94 7.77 10.70
C GLY A 400 21.31 8.74 9.57
N PHE A 401 20.35 9.18 8.76
CA PHE A 401 20.59 10.19 7.71
C PHE A 401 20.85 11.61 8.25
N ASN A 402 20.59 11.89 9.50
CA ASN A 402 20.86 13.20 10.11
C ASN A 402 22.38 13.54 10.14
N GLN A 403 23.25 12.53 10.02
CA GLN A 403 24.69 12.73 9.85
C GLN A 403 25.01 12.71 8.35
N LEU A 404 25.33 13.87 7.77
CA LEU A 404 25.58 14.06 6.33
C LEU A 404 27.03 13.65 5.93
N ASP A 405 27.50 12.51 6.39
CA ASP A 405 28.86 11.99 6.15
C ASP A 405 28.91 10.95 5.00
N TYR A 406 27.87 10.86 4.20
CA TYR A 406 27.72 9.92 3.09
C TYR A 406 27.47 10.63 1.75
N ASP A 407 27.73 9.90 0.67
CA ASP A 407 27.63 10.38 -0.71
C ASP A 407 26.31 10.01 -1.37
N ILE A 408 25.71 8.87 -0.96
CA ILE A 408 24.44 8.36 -1.49
C ILE A 408 23.56 7.93 -0.32
N ALA A 409 22.30 8.36 -0.31
CA ALA A 409 21.25 7.77 0.51
C ALA A 409 20.50 6.73 -0.32
N LEU A 410 20.32 5.52 0.23
CA LEU A 410 19.35 4.53 -0.27
C LEU A 410 18.17 4.50 0.68
N ALA A 411 17.02 4.93 0.20
CA ALA A 411 15.79 5.00 0.98
C ALA A 411 14.62 4.31 0.27
N SER A 412 13.52 4.12 1.02
CA SER A 412 12.25 3.67 0.46
C SER A 412 11.10 4.54 0.96
N SER A 413 10.32 5.09 0.03
CA SER A 413 9.26 6.07 0.33
C SER A 413 7.99 5.78 -0.45
N LEU A 414 6.83 6.09 0.14
CA LEU A 414 5.56 6.14 -0.59
C LEU A 414 5.55 7.39 -1.48
N THR A 415 5.26 7.21 -2.75
CA THR A 415 5.34 8.30 -3.72
C THR A 415 3.98 8.87 -4.13
N LEU A 416 2.90 8.11 -3.92
CA LEU A 416 1.56 8.50 -4.37
C LEU A 416 0.47 8.04 -3.37
N ALA A 417 0.70 8.29 -2.08
CA ALA A 417 -0.17 7.81 -1.01
C ALA A 417 -1.61 8.35 -1.09
N THR A 418 -1.76 9.59 -1.53
CA THR A 418 -3.06 10.28 -1.67
C THR A 418 -3.45 10.57 -3.12
N GLY A 419 -2.67 10.04 -4.09
CA GLY A 419 -2.85 10.34 -5.51
C GLY A 419 -2.28 11.70 -5.93
N ASP A 420 -1.68 12.47 -5.02
CA ASP A 420 -1.05 13.76 -5.31
C ASP A 420 0.47 13.59 -5.50
N PRO A 421 1.02 13.84 -6.71
CA PRO A 421 2.45 13.75 -6.98
C PRO A 421 3.25 14.86 -6.29
N TYR A 422 2.63 16.02 -6.01
CA TYR A 422 3.28 17.16 -5.35
C TYR A 422 3.84 16.76 -4.00
N TYR A 423 3.09 16.00 -3.20
CA TYR A 423 3.49 15.63 -1.84
C TYR A 423 4.88 14.96 -1.82
N PHE A 424 5.08 13.95 -2.64
CA PHE A 424 6.37 13.25 -2.70
C PHE A 424 7.46 14.11 -3.34
N LEU A 425 7.19 14.78 -4.45
CA LEU A 425 8.19 15.60 -5.14
C LEU A 425 8.68 16.75 -4.25
N ASN A 426 7.76 17.39 -3.52
CA ASN A 426 8.12 18.42 -2.55
C ASN A 426 8.94 17.85 -1.38
N ALA A 427 8.51 16.72 -0.82
CA ALA A 427 9.22 16.12 0.30
C ALA A 427 10.62 15.61 -0.06
N ALA A 428 10.82 15.06 -1.27
CA ALA A 428 12.07 14.40 -1.67
C ALA A 428 13.02 15.29 -2.46
N LEU A 429 12.52 16.26 -3.25
CA LEU A 429 13.33 17.01 -4.19
C LEU A 429 13.43 18.51 -3.87
N SER A 430 12.57 19.09 -3.02
CA SER A 430 12.71 20.49 -2.58
C SER A 430 13.86 20.63 -1.59
N SER A 431 14.48 21.81 -1.56
CA SER A 431 15.66 22.11 -0.72
C SER A 431 15.40 21.90 0.78
N ASP A 432 14.19 22.18 1.26
CA ASP A 432 13.75 22.00 2.63
C ASP A 432 12.91 20.72 2.85
N GLY A 433 12.83 19.86 1.85
CA GLY A 433 12.03 18.66 1.85
C GLY A 433 12.38 17.68 2.99
N ALA A 434 11.35 17.14 3.64
CA ALA A 434 11.52 16.23 4.78
C ALA A 434 12.17 14.88 4.40
N LEU A 435 12.02 14.45 3.15
CA LEU A 435 12.63 13.24 2.59
C LEU A 435 13.87 13.54 1.71
N ASN A 436 14.34 14.79 1.66
CA ASN A 436 15.61 15.14 1.02
C ASN A 436 16.75 14.82 2.01
N TYR A 437 17.12 13.55 2.08
CA TYR A 437 18.07 13.03 3.07
C TYR A 437 19.49 13.53 2.86
N VAL A 438 19.87 13.87 1.63
CA VAL A 438 21.20 14.40 1.28
C VAL A 438 21.28 15.92 1.33
N LYS A 439 20.17 16.60 1.64
CA LYS A 439 20.06 18.06 1.72
C LYS A 439 20.55 18.77 0.46
N ASN A 440 20.23 18.22 -0.70
CA ASN A 440 20.43 18.90 -1.97
C ASN A 440 19.60 20.17 -2.03
N SER A 441 20.18 21.24 -2.61
CA SER A 441 19.47 22.48 -2.90
C SER A 441 19.54 22.76 -4.39
N ASP A 442 18.39 23.09 -4.99
CA ASP A 442 18.27 23.37 -6.40
C ASP A 442 17.10 24.33 -6.66
N GLN A 443 17.42 25.57 -7.03
CA GLN A 443 16.43 26.62 -7.21
C GLN A 443 15.39 26.27 -8.30
N TRP A 444 15.80 25.61 -9.38
CA TRP A 444 14.87 25.23 -10.45
C TRP A 444 13.85 24.20 -9.96
N LEU A 445 14.30 23.21 -9.18
CA LEU A 445 13.40 22.23 -8.57
C LEU A 445 12.43 22.90 -7.61
N ASP A 446 12.92 23.78 -6.73
CA ASP A 446 12.08 24.49 -5.77
C ASP A 446 11.00 25.33 -6.47
N GLU A 447 11.37 26.07 -7.51
CA GLU A 447 10.44 26.89 -8.30
C GLU A 447 9.40 26.02 -9.03
N LYS A 448 9.82 24.92 -9.68
CA LYS A 448 8.92 24.05 -10.45
C LYS A 448 7.99 23.25 -9.56
N ILE A 449 8.48 22.73 -8.44
CA ILE A 449 7.66 21.99 -7.47
C ILE A 449 6.67 22.95 -6.81
N SER A 450 7.09 24.15 -6.42
CA SER A 450 6.17 25.17 -5.88
C SER A 450 5.08 25.55 -6.88
N ALA A 451 5.42 25.69 -8.18
CA ALA A 451 4.43 25.95 -9.22
C ALA A 451 3.43 24.79 -9.39
N LEU A 452 3.90 23.53 -9.22
CA LEU A 452 3.05 22.35 -9.30
C LEU A 452 1.92 22.36 -8.26
N ALA A 453 2.19 22.88 -7.06
CA ALA A 453 1.19 23.01 -6.00
C ALA A 453 0.00 23.89 -6.41
N HIS A 454 0.18 24.75 -7.41
CA HIS A 454 -0.82 25.72 -7.88
C HIS A 454 -1.31 25.43 -9.31
N GLU A 455 -0.90 24.29 -9.92
CA GLU A 455 -1.37 23.93 -11.27
C GLU A 455 -2.83 23.44 -11.19
N GLU A 456 -3.71 24.20 -11.83
CA GLU A 456 -5.15 23.91 -11.85
C GLU A 456 -5.58 23.05 -13.06
N ASP A 457 -4.75 23.01 -14.07
CA ASP A 457 -5.03 22.26 -15.30
C ASP A 457 -4.55 20.80 -15.11
N ALA A 458 -5.51 19.93 -14.82
CA ALA A 458 -5.26 18.50 -14.61
C ALA A 458 -4.60 17.84 -15.84
N ASP A 459 -4.81 18.36 -17.06
CA ASP A 459 -4.20 17.82 -18.28
C ASP A 459 -2.72 18.22 -18.40
N LYS A 460 -2.30 19.32 -17.78
CA LYS A 460 -0.91 19.75 -17.74
C LYS A 460 -0.09 19.08 -16.63
N LEU A 461 -0.73 18.73 -15.53
CA LEU A 461 -0.08 18.21 -14.33
C LEU A 461 0.88 17.03 -14.64
N PRO A 462 0.49 16.00 -15.43
CA PRO A 462 1.40 14.91 -15.77
C PRO A 462 2.65 15.36 -16.51
N SER A 463 2.54 16.33 -17.41
CA SER A 463 3.69 16.84 -18.19
C SER A 463 4.67 17.66 -17.32
N GLU A 464 4.16 18.45 -16.38
CA GLU A 464 5.01 19.20 -15.44
C GLU A 464 5.72 18.26 -14.46
N VAL A 465 5.02 17.25 -13.95
CA VAL A 465 5.58 16.17 -13.12
C VAL A 465 6.71 15.44 -13.87
N ALA A 466 6.50 15.11 -15.14
CA ALA A 466 7.53 14.49 -15.98
C ALA A 466 8.78 15.37 -16.13
N LYS A 467 8.61 16.67 -16.38
CA LYS A 467 9.74 17.63 -16.49
C LYS A 467 10.58 17.71 -15.21
N ILE A 468 9.93 17.71 -14.05
CA ILE A 468 10.61 17.73 -12.75
C ILE A 468 11.45 16.45 -12.59
N GLN A 469 10.87 15.30 -12.87
CA GLN A 469 11.57 14.02 -12.78
C GLN A 469 12.74 13.94 -13.77
N ASP A 470 12.55 14.36 -15.03
CA ASP A 470 13.58 14.36 -16.06
C ASP A 470 14.77 15.25 -15.67
N TYR A 471 14.49 16.45 -15.16
CA TYR A 471 15.54 17.36 -14.69
C TYR A 471 16.34 16.75 -13.52
N ALA A 472 15.66 16.23 -12.49
CA ALA A 472 16.32 15.64 -11.33
C ALA A 472 17.23 14.47 -11.72
N LYS A 473 16.81 13.69 -12.71
CA LYS A 473 17.62 12.59 -13.27
C LYS A 473 18.79 13.09 -14.11
N ASP A 474 18.59 14.13 -14.92
CA ASP A 474 19.68 14.73 -15.70
C ASP A 474 20.75 15.33 -14.82
N GLU A 475 20.36 15.98 -13.72
CA GLU A 475 21.26 16.45 -12.68
C GLU A 475 21.90 15.32 -11.87
N ALA A 476 21.44 14.07 -12.07
CA ALA A 476 21.88 12.90 -11.36
C ALA A 476 21.81 13.09 -9.83
N VAL A 477 20.67 13.61 -9.34
CA VAL A 477 20.43 13.83 -7.91
C VAL A 477 19.54 12.76 -7.32
N VAL A 478 18.76 12.06 -8.15
CA VAL A 478 17.89 10.96 -7.77
C VAL A 478 17.94 9.83 -8.81
N TYR A 479 17.78 8.58 -8.34
CA TYR A 479 17.62 7.40 -9.19
C TYR A 479 16.61 6.44 -8.58
N TYR A 480 15.57 6.11 -9.34
CA TYR A 480 14.53 5.18 -8.92
C TYR A 480 14.91 3.76 -9.34
N ILE A 481 15.01 2.86 -8.37
CA ILE A 481 15.41 1.47 -8.59
C ILE A 481 14.20 0.62 -8.97
N GLY A 482 13.15 0.68 -8.15
CA GLY A 482 11.97 -0.14 -8.36
C GLY A 482 10.94 0.03 -7.25
N PHE A 483 9.73 -0.49 -7.52
CA PHE A 483 8.62 -0.48 -6.59
C PHE A 483 8.58 -1.78 -5.78
N VAL A 484 8.29 -1.66 -4.50
CA VAL A 484 8.05 -2.79 -3.61
C VAL A 484 6.80 -3.54 -4.07
N ASN A 485 6.91 -4.85 -4.24
CA ASN A 485 5.76 -5.69 -4.49
C ASN A 485 5.11 -6.13 -3.17
N LEU A 486 3.81 -5.96 -3.09
CA LEU A 486 2.97 -6.48 -2.02
C LEU A 486 2.57 -7.91 -2.36
N HIS A 487 2.52 -8.77 -1.36
CA HIS A 487 2.11 -10.15 -1.52
C HIS A 487 1.01 -10.49 -0.51
N ALA A 488 -0.03 -11.12 -1.01
CA ALA A 488 -1.08 -11.75 -0.21
C ALA A 488 -1.39 -13.14 -0.75
N ALA A 489 -1.96 -13.98 0.06
CA ALA A 489 -2.42 -15.30 -0.37
C ALA A 489 -3.76 -15.63 0.28
N MET A 490 -4.70 -16.18 -0.50
CA MET A 490 -6.01 -16.62 -0.02
C MET A 490 -6.27 -18.05 -0.47
N ASN A 491 -6.91 -18.86 0.37
CA ASN A 491 -7.43 -20.16 -0.03
C ASN A 491 -8.44 -20.00 -1.17
N ASN A 492 -8.49 -20.97 -2.09
CA ASN A 492 -9.35 -20.90 -3.27
C ASN A 492 -10.86 -20.80 -2.97
N SER A 493 -11.26 -21.01 -1.71
CA SER A 493 -12.64 -20.76 -1.24
C SER A 493 -12.96 -19.27 -1.05
N ILE A 494 -11.96 -18.38 -1.11
CA ILE A 494 -12.14 -16.95 -0.95
C ILE A 494 -12.16 -16.30 -2.34
N HIS A 495 -13.24 -15.57 -2.63
CA HIS A 495 -13.45 -14.91 -3.91
C HIS A 495 -13.54 -13.40 -3.75
N HIS A 496 -13.22 -12.67 -4.82
CA HIS A 496 -13.27 -11.20 -4.90
C HIS A 496 -12.34 -10.48 -3.91
N PHE A 497 -11.26 -11.16 -3.46
CA PHE A 497 -10.18 -10.47 -2.79
C PHE A 497 -9.34 -9.72 -3.84
N GLU A 498 -9.07 -8.46 -3.57
CA GLU A 498 -8.23 -7.60 -4.41
C GLU A 498 -7.09 -7.03 -3.56
N LEU A 499 -5.87 -7.09 -4.09
CA LEU A 499 -4.71 -6.44 -3.49
C LEU A 499 -4.47 -5.13 -4.25
N SER A 500 -4.86 -4.02 -3.65
CA SER A 500 -4.71 -2.68 -4.24
C SER A 500 -3.25 -2.20 -4.15
N PRO A 501 -2.76 -1.42 -5.13
CA PRO A 501 -1.45 -0.76 -5.03
C PRO A 501 -1.29 0.17 -3.82
N SER A 502 -2.39 0.69 -3.29
CA SER A 502 -2.41 1.49 -2.05
C SER A 502 -2.41 0.66 -0.77
N ASP A 503 -2.65 -0.67 -0.88
CA ASP A 503 -2.62 -1.65 0.22
C ASP A 503 -3.61 -1.39 1.38
N ILE A 504 -4.67 -0.63 1.17
CA ILE A 504 -5.63 -0.30 2.24
C ILE A 504 -7.04 -0.85 2.05
N TYR A 505 -7.46 -1.20 0.83
CA TYR A 505 -8.84 -1.63 0.54
C TYR A 505 -8.95 -3.16 0.52
N GLN A 506 -8.78 -3.83 1.67
CA GLN A 506 -8.71 -5.30 1.72
C GLN A 506 -10.04 -5.96 2.10
N VAL A 507 -10.67 -5.50 3.18
CA VAL A 507 -11.94 -6.08 3.65
C VAL A 507 -13.11 -5.27 3.13
N THR A 508 -13.85 -5.86 2.19
CA THR A 508 -14.99 -5.21 1.52
C THR A 508 -16.25 -6.08 1.63
N ASN A 509 -17.41 -5.49 1.37
CA ASN A 509 -18.68 -6.24 1.29
C ASN A 509 -18.76 -7.19 0.09
N LYS A 510 -17.80 -7.11 -0.86
CA LYS A 510 -17.75 -7.95 -2.06
C LYS A 510 -17.13 -9.32 -1.81
N LEU A 511 -16.38 -9.47 -0.72
CA LEU A 511 -15.74 -10.75 -0.37
C LEU A 511 -16.77 -11.85 -0.18
N VAL A 512 -16.47 -13.02 -0.76
CA VAL A 512 -17.30 -14.23 -0.66
C VAL A 512 -16.42 -15.39 -0.19
N LYS A 513 -16.98 -16.25 0.64
CA LYS A 513 -16.38 -17.52 1.08
C LYS A 513 -17.34 -18.65 0.81
N ASP A 514 -16.88 -19.70 0.09
CA ASP A 514 -17.62 -20.93 -0.20
C ASP A 514 -17.75 -21.84 1.02
#